data_a0ffe232dfbe1a00e514d931209f3201
#
_entry.id   a0ffe232dfbe1a00e514d931209f3201
#
_cell.length_a   1.000
_cell.length_b   1.000
_cell.length_c   1.000
_cell.angle_alpha   90.00
_cell.angle_beta   90.00
_cell.angle_gamma   90.00
#
_symmetry.space_group_name_H-M   'P 1'
#
loop_
_entity.id
_entity.type
_entity.pdbx_description
1 polymer ?
#
loop_
_entity_poly.entity_id
_entity_poly.type
_entity_poly.pdbx_seq_one_letter_code
_entity_poly.pdbx_strand_id
1 'polypeptide(L)'
;ALSRGICVVPVPGASALIAALSVSGLPMDSFVFFGFLPSKAVRRQHLLASLRQEQRTLIFYESPHRLLASLKDIKAVLGDREVVVSREMTKIHEEFLRGPADRLIEGMEDETVKGEVTLIVAGRTEEVAGPSDTELLALCGQLCREAGETLPRRDLADRISQKTGVSRRRIYRLLLFS
;
A
#
# COMPACT_ATOMS: atom_id res chain seq x y z
N ALA A 1 14.17 -27.56 -19.30
CA ALA A 1 15.21 -27.08 -20.21
C ALA A 1 16.57 -27.04 -19.48
N LEU A 2 16.75 -26.19 -18.46
CA LEU A 2 18.03 -26.03 -17.74
C LEU A 2 18.58 -27.33 -17.15
N SER A 3 17.75 -28.19 -16.57
CA SER A 3 18.16 -29.50 -16.03
C SER A 3 18.71 -30.46 -17.06
N ARG A 4 18.51 -30.20 -18.36
CA ARG A 4 19.01 -30.97 -19.50
C ARG A 4 20.11 -30.23 -20.28
N GLY A 5 20.68 -29.16 -19.71
CA GLY A 5 21.73 -28.35 -20.35
C GLY A 5 21.25 -27.55 -21.57
N ILE A 6 19.94 -27.38 -21.76
CA ILE A 6 19.40 -26.59 -22.89
C ILE A 6 19.54 -25.09 -22.52
N CYS A 7 20.16 -24.31 -23.39
CA CYS A 7 20.28 -22.87 -23.24
C CYS A 7 18.90 -22.21 -23.30
N VAL A 8 18.59 -21.37 -22.30
CA VAL A 8 17.35 -20.61 -22.23
C VAL A 8 17.70 -19.13 -22.38
N VAL A 9 17.18 -18.49 -23.44
CA VAL A 9 17.38 -17.08 -23.75
C VAL A 9 16.10 -16.32 -23.41
N PRO A 10 16.13 -15.33 -22.50
CA PRO A 10 14.95 -14.53 -22.17
C PRO A 10 14.68 -13.51 -23.27
N VAL A 11 13.39 -13.30 -23.56
CA VAL A 11 12.93 -12.21 -24.42
C VAL A 11 12.18 -11.22 -23.55
N PRO A 12 12.70 -9.98 -23.36
CA PRO A 12 12.00 -8.95 -22.59
C PRO A 12 10.66 -8.59 -23.24
N GLY A 13 9.65 -8.36 -22.41
CA GLY A 13 8.30 -8.00 -22.89
C GLY A 13 7.47 -7.29 -21.85
N ALA A 14 6.26 -6.90 -22.25
CA ALA A 14 5.29 -6.27 -21.37
C ALA A 14 4.85 -7.22 -20.24
N SER A 15 4.65 -6.64 -19.05
CA SER A 15 4.16 -7.35 -17.88
C SER A 15 3.04 -6.56 -17.23
N ALA A 16 1.85 -7.15 -17.13
CA ALA A 16 0.69 -6.53 -16.48
C ALA A 16 0.98 -6.18 -15.01
N LEU A 17 1.72 -7.03 -14.30
CA LEU A 17 2.17 -6.81 -12.93
C LEU A 17 2.98 -5.50 -12.83
N ILE A 18 4.02 -5.35 -13.64
CA ILE A 18 4.92 -4.19 -13.58
C ILE A 18 4.21 -2.92 -14.08
N ALA A 19 3.42 -3.05 -15.15
CA ALA A 19 2.63 -1.92 -15.67
C ALA A 19 1.66 -1.39 -14.60
N ALA A 20 0.90 -2.27 -13.95
CA ALA A 20 -0.01 -1.87 -12.87
C ALA A 20 0.73 -1.25 -11.68
N LEU A 21 1.84 -1.85 -11.26
CA LEU A 21 2.63 -1.37 -10.13
C LEU A 21 3.19 0.03 -10.37
N SER A 22 3.72 0.29 -11.57
CA SER A 22 4.34 1.58 -11.94
C SER A 22 3.38 2.77 -11.86
N VAL A 23 2.07 2.54 -11.99
CA VAL A 23 1.03 3.58 -11.94
C VAL A 23 0.16 3.49 -10.68
N SER A 24 0.45 2.56 -9.78
CA SER A 24 -0.37 2.32 -8.59
C SER A 24 -0.35 3.48 -7.59
N GLY A 25 0.79 4.17 -7.47
CA GLY A 25 1.04 5.14 -6.41
C GLY A 25 1.42 4.50 -5.06
N LEU A 26 1.54 3.16 -4.99
CA LEU A 26 2.00 2.42 -3.82
C LEU A 26 3.53 2.23 -3.85
N PRO A 27 4.19 1.96 -2.73
CA PRO A 27 5.61 1.65 -2.68
C PRO A 27 5.96 0.49 -3.62
N MET A 28 6.99 0.69 -4.45
CA MET A 28 7.40 -0.29 -5.47
C MET A 28 8.85 -0.75 -5.34
N ASP A 29 9.57 -0.25 -4.36
CA ASP A 29 10.94 -0.65 -4.01
C ASP A 29 11.02 -2.12 -3.57
N SER A 30 9.92 -2.63 -3.00
CA SER A 30 9.79 -4.01 -2.56
C SER A 30 8.34 -4.47 -2.66
N PHE A 31 8.09 -5.55 -3.37
CA PHE A 31 6.75 -6.12 -3.56
C PHE A 31 6.76 -7.64 -3.58
N VAL A 32 5.60 -8.26 -3.41
CA VAL A 32 5.42 -9.71 -3.51
C VAL A 32 4.28 -10.02 -4.47
N PHE A 33 4.55 -10.87 -5.44
CA PHE A 33 3.57 -11.33 -6.43
C PHE A 33 3.16 -12.78 -6.16
N PHE A 34 1.85 -13.02 -6.04
CA PHE A 34 1.29 -14.33 -5.73
C PHE A 34 0.56 -15.01 -6.91
N GLY A 35 0.51 -14.35 -8.09
CA GLY A 35 -0.34 -14.82 -9.17
C GLY A 35 -1.82 -14.65 -8.86
N PHE A 36 -2.66 -15.60 -9.28
CA PHE A 36 -4.09 -15.54 -9.01
C PHE A 36 -4.43 -15.89 -7.56
N LEU A 37 -5.35 -15.12 -6.98
CA LEU A 37 -5.93 -15.47 -5.69
C LEU A 37 -6.68 -16.80 -5.79
N PRO A 38 -6.65 -17.66 -4.74
CA PRO A 38 -7.39 -18.91 -4.73
C PRO A 38 -8.89 -18.70 -4.98
N SER A 39 -9.50 -19.52 -5.84
CA SER A 39 -10.92 -19.41 -6.19
C SER A 39 -11.85 -19.74 -5.01
N LYS A 40 -11.46 -20.69 -4.14
CA LYS A 40 -12.22 -21.07 -2.95
C LYS A 40 -11.99 -20.05 -1.84
N ALA A 41 -13.07 -19.45 -1.31
CA ALA A 41 -13.01 -18.41 -0.28
C ALA A 41 -12.15 -18.81 0.93
N VAL A 42 -12.33 -20.03 1.45
CA VAL A 42 -11.54 -20.52 2.61
C VAL A 42 -10.03 -20.51 2.32
N ARG A 43 -9.61 -20.97 1.14
CA ARG A 43 -8.19 -20.97 0.76
C ARG A 43 -7.67 -19.54 0.54
N ARG A 44 -8.49 -18.66 -0.04
CA ARG A 44 -8.16 -17.25 -0.26
C ARG A 44 -7.96 -16.52 1.06
N GLN A 45 -8.90 -16.69 1.98
CA GLN A 45 -8.81 -16.11 3.33
C GLN A 45 -7.59 -16.64 4.10
N HIS A 46 -7.30 -17.93 3.99
CA HIS A 46 -6.11 -18.53 4.62
C HIS A 46 -4.80 -17.94 4.05
N LEU A 47 -4.70 -17.78 2.72
CA LEU A 47 -3.56 -17.11 2.09
C LEU A 47 -3.45 -15.66 2.59
N LEU A 48 -4.55 -14.89 2.54
CA LEU A 48 -4.56 -13.52 3.02
C LEU A 48 -4.17 -13.41 4.50
N ALA A 49 -4.61 -14.35 5.33
CA ALA A 49 -4.25 -14.38 6.76
C ALA A 49 -2.73 -14.53 6.97
N SER A 50 -2.06 -15.33 6.16
CA SER A 50 -0.59 -15.46 6.21
C SER A 50 0.15 -14.18 5.79
N LEU A 51 -0.53 -13.27 5.08
CA LEU A 51 0.01 -12.00 4.60
C LEU A 51 -0.36 -10.81 5.50
N ARG A 52 -1.04 -11.05 6.63
CA ARG A 52 -1.51 -9.98 7.52
C ARG A 52 -0.38 -9.07 8.02
N GLN A 53 0.81 -9.62 8.22
CA GLN A 53 2.00 -8.89 8.69
C GLN A 53 2.92 -8.41 7.55
N GLU A 54 2.59 -8.71 6.30
CA GLU A 54 3.44 -8.32 5.16
C GLU A 54 3.43 -6.80 4.97
N GLN A 55 4.63 -6.22 4.98
CA GLN A 55 4.86 -4.77 4.85
C GLN A 55 5.10 -4.35 3.40
N ARG A 56 5.49 -5.28 2.54
CA ARG A 56 5.71 -5.01 1.12
C ARG A 56 4.39 -4.90 0.37
N THR A 57 4.38 -4.19 -0.73
CA THR A 57 3.23 -4.14 -1.64
C THR A 57 2.90 -5.54 -2.16
N LEU A 58 1.63 -5.93 -2.05
CA LEU A 58 1.12 -7.23 -2.48
C LEU A 58 0.48 -7.09 -3.86
N ILE A 59 0.77 -8.02 -4.76
CA ILE A 59 0.21 -7.99 -6.11
C ILE A 59 -0.42 -9.35 -6.41
N PHE A 60 -1.65 -9.30 -6.95
CA PHE A 60 -2.40 -10.48 -7.35
C PHE A 60 -3.01 -10.27 -8.74
N TYR A 61 -3.20 -11.35 -9.47
CA TYR A 61 -4.15 -11.39 -10.56
C TYR A 61 -5.51 -11.83 -10.04
N GLU A 62 -6.58 -11.34 -10.64
CA GLU A 62 -7.92 -11.76 -10.27
C GLU A 62 -8.85 -11.82 -11.49
N SER A 63 -9.87 -12.64 -11.36
CA SER A 63 -10.95 -12.71 -12.33
C SER A 63 -11.98 -11.61 -12.03
N PRO A 64 -12.53 -10.94 -13.05
CA PRO A 64 -13.54 -9.91 -12.88
C PRO A 64 -14.76 -10.40 -12.06
N HIS A 65 -15.21 -11.63 -12.31
CA HIS A 65 -16.36 -12.23 -11.59
C HIS A 65 -16.10 -12.47 -10.09
N ARG A 66 -14.84 -12.49 -9.66
CA ARG A 66 -14.46 -12.74 -8.26
C ARG A 66 -13.92 -11.50 -7.57
N LEU A 67 -13.74 -10.41 -8.32
CA LEU A 67 -13.12 -9.19 -7.82
C LEU A 67 -13.79 -8.67 -6.54
N LEU A 68 -15.11 -8.49 -6.56
CA LEU A 68 -15.86 -8.00 -5.40
C LEU A 68 -15.71 -8.93 -4.18
N ALA A 69 -15.81 -10.24 -4.38
CA ALA A 69 -15.62 -11.22 -3.32
C ALA A 69 -14.18 -11.20 -2.76
N SER A 70 -13.20 -11.00 -3.64
CA SER A 70 -11.79 -10.89 -3.24
C SER A 70 -11.50 -9.61 -2.47
N LEU A 71 -12.09 -8.47 -2.86
CA LEU A 71 -11.99 -7.21 -2.11
C LEU A 71 -12.62 -7.34 -0.72
N LYS A 72 -13.80 -7.96 -0.60
CA LYS A 72 -14.46 -8.23 0.69
C LYS A 72 -13.58 -9.11 1.60
N ASP A 73 -12.94 -10.14 1.05
CA ASP A 73 -12.01 -10.97 1.83
C ASP A 73 -10.72 -10.23 2.20
N ILE A 74 -10.17 -9.40 1.29
CA ILE A 74 -9.01 -8.55 1.58
C ILE A 74 -9.32 -7.64 2.77
N LYS A 75 -10.45 -6.92 2.73
CA LYS A 75 -10.90 -6.07 3.84
C LYS A 75 -11.06 -6.86 5.14
N ALA A 76 -11.77 -7.96 5.10
CA ALA A 76 -12.07 -8.76 6.30
C ALA A 76 -10.80 -9.32 6.96
N VAL A 77 -9.78 -9.68 6.17
CA VAL A 77 -8.57 -10.35 6.67
C VAL A 77 -7.41 -9.40 6.89
N LEU A 78 -7.16 -8.48 5.95
CA LEU A 78 -6.01 -7.56 6.00
C LEU A 78 -6.38 -6.19 6.61
N GLY A 79 -7.65 -5.89 6.80
CA GLY A 79 -8.15 -4.58 7.21
C GLY A 79 -8.35 -3.64 6.02
N ASP A 80 -8.60 -2.38 6.33
CA ASP A 80 -8.89 -1.34 5.33
C ASP A 80 -7.59 -0.77 4.75
N ARG A 81 -6.91 -1.59 3.94
CA ARG A 81 -5.68 -1.18 3.24
C ARG A 81 -6.01 -0.42 1.97
N GLU A 82 -5.11 0.45 1.55
CA GLU A 82 -5.15 1.02 0.20
C GLU A 82 -5.02 -0.08 -0.84
N VAL A 83 -5.94 -0.06 -1.81
CA VAL A 83 -6.00 -1.04 -2.90
C VAL A 83 -6.04 -0.30 -4.22
N VAL A 84 -5.37 -0.84 -5.22
CA VAL A 84 -5.46 -0.41 -6.61
C VAL A 84 -5.98 -1.57 -7.43
N VAL A 85 -7.07 -1.32 -8.15
CA VAL A 85 -7.63 -2.23 -9.14
C VAL A 85 -7.27 -1.70 -10.51
N SER A 86 -6.42 -2.40 -11.24
CA SER A 86 -6.08 -2.10 -12.64
C SER A 86 -6.81 -3.08 -13.53
N ARG A 87 -7.64 -2.57 -14.43
CA ARG A 87 -8.39 -3.42 -15.36
C ARG A 87 -8.20 -3.00 -16.81
N GLU A 88 -8.27 -3.97 -17.71
CA GLU A 88 -8.20 -3.80 -19.17
C GLU A 88 -7.01 -2.93 -19.63
N MET A 89 -5.88 -3.01 -18.94
CA MET A 89 -4.68 -2.22 -19.26
C MET A 89 -4.28 -2.38 -20.73
N THR A 90 -3.90 -1.27 -21.36
CA THR A 90 -3.57 -1.15 -22.79
C THR A 90 -4.73 -1.36 -23.76
N LYS A 91 -5.96 -1.48 -23.27
CA LYS A 91 -7.19 -1.61 -24.06
C LYS A 91 -8.04 -0.33 -23.99
N ILE A 92 -9.11 -0.25 -24.81
CA ILE A 92 -9.99 0.94 -24.89
C ILE A 92 -10.67 1.27 -23.54
N HIS A 93 -10.93 0.27 -22.72
CA HIS A 93 -11.58 0.41 -21.42
C HIS A 93 -10.60 0.30 -20.25
N GLU A 94 -9.36 0.76 -20.46
CA GLU A 94 -8.35 0.82 -19.39
C GLU A 94 -8.85 1.67 -18.22
N GLU A 95 -8.74 1.13 -17.02
CA GLU A 95 -9.17 1.82 -15.82
C GLU A 95 -8.32 1.47 -14.61
N PHE A 96 -8.12 2.48 -13.75
CA PHE A 96 -7.41 2.35 -12.48
C PHE A 96 -8.24 2.95 -11.36
N LEU A 97 -8.81 2.08 -10.51
CA LEU A 97 -9.53 2.48 -9.31
C LEU A 97 -8.57 2.41 -8.11
N ARG A 98 -8.56 3.44 -7.28
CA ARG A 98 -7.66 3.59 -6.15
C ARG A 98 -8.40 4.05 -4.91
N GLY A 99 -8.04 3.50 -3.77
CA GLY A 99 -8.57 3.92 -2.48
C GLY A 99 -8.59 2.79 -1.45
N PRO A 100 -9.08 3.06 -0.25
CA PRO A 100 -9.28 2.05 0.75
C PRO A 100 -10.25 0.98 0.26
N ALA A 101 -10.05 -0.26 0.72
CA ALA A 101 -10.82 -1.42 0.26
C ALA A 101 -12.34 -1.21 0.38
N ASP A 102 -12.79 -0.54 1.44
CA ASP A 102 -14.20 -0.18 1.66
C ASP A 102 -14.81 0.61 0.51
N ARG A 103 -14.14 1.69 0.16
CA ARG A 103 -14.63 2.60 -0.88
C ARG A 103 -14.72 1.91 -2.24
N LEU A 104 -13.78 1.01 -2.53
CA LEU A 104 -13.80 0.25 -3.79
C LEU A 104 -14.93 -0.79 -3.80
N ILE A 105 -15.23 -1.41 -2.65
CA ILE A 105 -16.35 -2.34 -2.51
C ILE A 105 -17.67 -1.61 -2.78
N GLU A 106 -17.91 -0.47 -2.13
CA GLU A 106 -19.12 0.35 -2.31
C GLU A 106 -19.32 0.77 -3.78
N GLY A 107 -18.25 1.21 -4.45
CA GLY A 107 -18.29 1.63 -5.84
C GLY A 107 -18.55 0.49 -6.85
N MET A 108 -18.36 -0.77 -6.44
CA MET A 108 -18.46 -1.93 -7.34
C MET A 108 -19.70 -2.81 -7.12
N GLU A 109 -20.56 -2.53 -6.14
CA GLU A 109 -21.67 -3.43 -5.82
C GLU A 109 -22.68 -3.58 -6.97
N ASP A 110 -22.85 -2.55 -7.79
CA ASP A 110 -23.79 -2.53 -8.93
C ASP A 110 -23.10 -2.68 -10.29
N GLU A 111 -21.77 -2.84 -10.33
CA GLU A 111 -21.03 -2.90 -11.59
C GLU A 111 -20.72 -4.33 -12.05
N THR A 112 -21.01 -4.59 -13.34
CA THR A 112 -20.50 -5.80 -14.00
C THR A 112 -19.06 -5.58 -14.46
N VAL A 113 -18.11 -6.03 -13.66
CA VAL A 113 -16.69 -5.95 -14.01
C VAL A 113 -16.39 -6.93 -15.14
N LYS A 114 -15.65 -6.49 -16.16
CA LYS A 114 -15.19 -7.31 -17.30
C LYS A 114 -13.68 -7.19 -17.46
N GLY A 115 -13.11 -8.14 -18.20
CA GLY A 115 -11.71 -8.10 -18.62
C GLY A 115 -10.73 -8.70 -17.62
N GLU A 116 -9.46 -8.34 -17.77
CA GLU A 116 -8.36 -8.83 -16.92
C GLU A 116 -8.11 -7.83 -15.79
N VAL A 117 -7.90 -8.36 -14.59
CA VAL A 117 -7.73 -7.54 -13.39
C VAL A 117 -6.40 -7.83 -12.72
N THR A 118 -5.66 -6.77 -12.42
CA THR A 118 -4.51 -6.80 -11.50
C THR A 118 -4.89 -6.04 -10.23
N LEU A 119 -4.79 -6.72 -9.10
CA LEU A 119 -4.99 -6.16 -7.77
C LEU A 119 -3.64 -5.84 -7.15
N ILE A 120 -3.49 -4.62 -6.64
CA ILE A 120 -2.34 -4.22 -5.86
C ILE A 120 -2.85 -3.75 -4.50
N VAL A 121 -2.30 -4.29 -3.43
CA VAL A 121 -2.70 -3.99 -2.06
C VAL A 121 -1.50 -3.46 -1.31
N ALA A 122 -1.66 -2.35 -0.65
CA ALA A 122 -0.61 -1.78 0.19
C ALA A 122 -0.15 -2.82 1.24
N GLY A 123 1.13 -2.85 1.49
CA GLY A 123 1.68 -3.60 2.61
C GLY A 123 1.08 -3.12 3.93
N ARG A 124 1.27 -3.90 4.99
CA ARG A 124 0.96 -3.40 6.31
C ARG A 124 1.85 -2.19 6.58
N THR A 125 1.23 -1.04 6.69
CA THR A 125 1.88 0.07 7.38
C THR A 125 1.91 -0.35 8.84
N GLU A 126 3.09 -0.48 9.44
CA GLU A 126 3.10 -0.32 10.88
C GLU A 126 2.47 1.06 11.10
N GLU A 127 1.28 1.09 11.69
CA GLU A 127 1.01 2.19 12.58
C GLU A 127 2.07 2.06 13.69
N VAL A 128 3.26 2.55 13.42
CA VAL A 128 3.95 3.25 14.47
C VAL A 128 2.91 4.31 14.81
N ALA A 129 2.18 4.12 15.89
CA ALA A 129 1.46 5.18 16.54
C ALA A 129 2.55 6.22 16.82
N GLY A 130 2.87 6.98 15.80
CA GLY A 130 3.82 8.06 15.91
C GLY A 130 3.24 8.95 16.99
N PRO A 131 4.06 9.59 17.79
CA PRO A 131 3.59 10.37 18.89
C PRO A 131 2.44 11.26 18.43
N SER A 132 1.38 11.31 19.22
CA SER A 132 0.23 12.18 19.00
C SER A 132 0.71 13.63 18.86
N ASP A 133 -0.10 14.46 18.26
CA ASP A 133 0.25 15.88 18.12
C ASP A 133 0.56 16.54 19.49
N THR A 134 -0.13 16.09 20.53
CA THR A 134 0.12 16.51 21.92
C THR A 134 1.50 16.07 22.42
N GLU A 135 1.90 14.84 22.15
CA GLU A 135 3.22 14.31 22.51
C GLU A 135 4.35 14.97 21.71
N LEU A 136 4.11 15.27 20.42
CA LEU A 136 5.05 16.04 19.60
C LEU A 136 5.26 17.45 20.15
N LEU A 137 4.20 18.14 20.57
CA LEU A 137 4.29 19.47 21.20
C LEU A 137 4.98 19.41 22.56
N ALA A 138 4.72 18.39 23.36
CA ALA A 138 5.42 18.17 24.63
C ALA A 138 6.92 17.97 24.41
N LEU A 139 7.30 17.22 23.38
CA LEU A 139 8.69 16.99 23.00
C LEU A 139 9.37 18.29 22.52
N CYS A 140 8.64 19.16 21.81
CA CYS A 140 9.15 20.50 21.46
C CYS A 140 9.47 21.32 22.69
N GLY A 141 8.56 21.39 23.66
CA GLY A 141 8.77 22.09 24.92
C GLY A 141 9.94 21.54 25.74
N GLN A 142 10.14 20.22 25.70
CA GLN A 142 11.27 19.59 26.34
C GLN A 142 12.60 19.99 25.69
N LEU A 143 12.70 19.93 24.36
CA LEU A 143 13.92 20.30 23.62
C LEU A 143 14.30 21.78 23.80
N CYS A 144 13.30 22.68 23.86
CA CYS A 144 13.56 24.09 24.15
C CYS A 144 14.08 24.30 25.58
N ARG A 145 13.54 23.58 26.57
CA ARG A 145 14.04 23.65 27.96
C ARG A 145 15.47 23.09 28.09
N GLU A 146 15.78 21.99 27.42
CA GLU A 146 17.12 21.37 27.39
C GLU A 146 18.16 22.29 26.73
N ALA A 147 17.74 23.04 25.70
CA ALA A 147 18.61 23.99 25.01
C ALA A 147 18.81 25.30 25.77
N GLY A 148 18.00 25.61 26.79
CA GLY A 148 18.03 26.85 27.52
C GLY A 148 17.57 28.09 26.72
N GLU A 149 17.06 27.85 25.49
CA GLU A 149 16.62 28.89 24.57
C GLU A 149 15.47 28.41 23.69
N THR A 150 14.76 29.33 23.04
CA THR A 150 13.73 28.99 22.04
C THR A 150 14.39 28.63 20.72
N LEU A 151 14.40 27.35 20.38
CA LEU A 151 14.97 26.86 19.11
C LEU A 151 14.10 27.30 17.89
N PRO A 152 14.72 27.60 16.74
CA PRO A 152 14.00 27.86 15.51
C PRO A 152 13.09 26.68 15.15
N ARG A 153 11.88 26.96 14.66
CA ARG A 153 10.88 25.92 14.29
C ARG A 153 11.45 24.88 13.33
N ARG A 154 12.35 25.30 12.45
CA ARG A 154 13.02 24.42 11.47
C ARG A 154 13.89 23.39 12.18
N ASP A 155 14.69 23.82 13.13
CA ASP A 155 15.63 22.97 13.88
C ASP A 155 14.87 22.02 14.82
N LEU A 156 13.78 22.50 15.43
CA LEU A 156 12.87 21.66 16.20
C LEU A 156 12.26 20.56 15.34
N ALA A 157 11.76 20.91 14.13
CA ALA A 157 11.17 19.93 13.23
C ALA A 157 12.19 18.88 12.78
N ASP A 158 13.44 19.27 12.54
CA ASP A 158 14.51 18.35 12.17
C ASP A 158 14.87 17.40 13.33
N ARG A 159 15.09 17.93 14.53
CA ARG A 159 15.44 17.12 15.71
C ARG A 159 14.33 16.16 16.10
N ILE A 160 13.07 16.58 16.07
CA ILE A 160 11.93 15.73 16.40
C ILE A 160 11.72 14.68 15.33
N SER A 161 11.87 15.03 14.05
CA SER A 161 11.80 14.06 12.94
C SER A 161 12.86 12.96 13.11
N GLN A 162 14.07 13.29 13.46
CA GLN A 162 15.15 12.32 13.72
C GLN A 162 14.85 11.44 14.93
N LYS A 163 14.27 11.99 16.02
CA LYS A 163 13.97 11.21 17.23
C LYS A 163 12.72 10.31 17.07
N THR A 164 11.73 10.73 16.31
CA THR A 164 10.41 10.09 16.31
C THR A 164 10.06 9.36 15.01
N GLY A 165 10.83 9.58 13.92
CA GLY A 165 10.51 9.08 12.59
C GLY A 165 9.33 9.80 11.92
N VAL A 166 8.67 10.74 12.60
CA VAL A 166 7.56 11.52 12.04
C VAL A 166 8.08 12.49 10.98
N SER A 167 7.35 12.63 9.87
CA SER A 167 7.78 13.48 8.77
C SER A 167 7.96 14.94 9.23
N ARG A 168 9.08 15.55 8.86
CA ARG A 168 9.41 16.94 9.13
C ARG A 168 8.29 17.90 8.74
N ARG A 169 7.60 17.65 7.61
CA ARG A 169 6.49 18.45 7.12
C ARG A 169 5.30 18.46 8.09
N ARG A 170 4.96 17.32 8.72
CA ARG A 170 3.90 17.22 9.71
C ARG A 170 4.26 18.03 10.96
N ILE A 171 5.46 17.85 11.49
CA ILE A 171 5.94 18.55 12.69
C ILE A 171 5.98 20.04 12.45
N TYR A 172 6.53 20.48 11.33
CA TYR A 172 6.60 21.92 11.00
C TYR A 172 5.22 22.57 10.91
N ARG A 173 4.25 21.85 10.28
CA ARG A 173 2.85 22.33 10.21
C ARG A 173 2.25 22.48 11.61
N LEU A 174 2.50 21.54 12.50
CA LEU A 174 2.01 21.56 13.87
C LEU A 174 2.57 22.77 14.64
N LEU A 175 3.86 23.08 14.48
CA LEU A 175 4.53 24.23 15.07
C LEU A 175 4.10 25.60 14.50
N LEU A 176 3.41 25.64 13.36
CA LEU A 176 2.87 26.87 12.80
C LEU A 176 1.54 27.29 13.46
N PHE A 177 0.80 26.33 14.00
CA PHE A 177 -0.54 26.54 14.57
C PHE A 177 -0.60 26.36 16.09
N SER A 178 0.53 26.10 16.73
CA SER A 178 0.72 26.09 18.19
C SER A 178 1.39 27.37 18.67
#